data_1b9bac778ed56dafc5b639af42dd9bee
#
_entry.id   1b9bac778ed56dafc5b639af42dd9bee
#
_cell.length_a   1.000
_cell.length_b   1.000
_cell.length_c   1.000
_cell.angle_alpha   90.00
_cell.angle_beta   90.00
_cell.angle_gamma   90.00
#
_symmetry.space_group_name_H-M   'P 1'
#
loop_
_entity.id
_entity.type
_entity.pdbx_description
1 polymer ?
#
loop_
_entity_poly.entity_id
_entity_poly.type
_entity_poly.pdbx_seq_one_letter_code
_entity_poly.pdbx_strand_id
1 'polypeptide(L)'
;MRRNEAVRLLQAHAGAIRAIGATSLYLFGSTARDEAGEASDLDLFIDYDEHGDFWAIELVRLQNYISDALAIEADVTTRDGLHPLIRDEIVAKAERIF
;
A
#
# COMPACT_ATOMS: atom_id res chain seq x y z
N MET A 1 13.72 -4.17 -1.41
CA MET A 1 13.63 -3.07 -0.41
C MET A 1 13.37 -3.65 0.96
N ARG A 2 14.07 -3.16 1.96
CA ARG A 2 13.88 -3.60 3.35
C ARG A 2 12.61 -2.97 3.93
N ARG A 3 11.98 -3.67 4.89
CA ARG A 3 10.75 -3.19 5.53
C ARG A 3 10.89 -1.78 6.10
N ASN A 4 11.93 -1.54 6.89
CA ASN A 4 12.12 -0.24 7.55
C ASN A 4 12.30 0.90 6.54
N GLU A 5 12.98 0.64 5.43
CA GLU A 5 13.14 1.61 4.35
C GLU A 5 11.79 1.91 3.69
N ALA A 6 11.01 0.87 3.38
CA ALA A 6 9.69 1.04 2.79
C ALA A 6 8.77 1.84 3.71
N VAL A 7 8.73 1.51 5.00
CA VAL A 7 7.92 2.22 6.00
C VAL A 7 8.31 3.70 6.04
N ARG A 8 9.60 3.98 6.13
CA ARG A 8 10.09 5.36 6.20
C ARG A 8 9.72 6.17 4.97
N LEU A 9 9.93 5.61 3.77
CA LEU A 9 9.62 6.30 2.53
C LEU A 9 8.11 6.51 2.35
N LEU A 10 7.30 5.51 2.67
CA LEU A 10 5.85 5.64 2.57
C LEU A 10 5.31 6.66 3.56
N GLN A 11 5.84 6.71 4.78
CA GLN A 11 5.45 7.73 5.76
C GLN A 11 5.84 9.13 5.29
N ALA A 12 6.99 9.28 4.64
CA ALA A 12 7.41 10.56 4.08
C ALA A 12 6.46 11.07 2.98
N HIS A 13 5.78 10.16 2.29
CA HIS A 13 4.81 10.49 1.24
C HIS A 13 3.35 10.45 1.71
N ALA A 14 3.10 10.33 3.01
CA ALA A 14 1.76 10.18 3.56
C ALA A 14 0.81 11.32 3.14
N GLY A 15 1.28 12.56 3.13
CA GLY A 15 0.47 13.70 2.73
C GLY A 15 -0.05 13.60 1.29
N ALA A 16 0.84 13.26 0.35
CA ALA A 16 0.47 13.10 -1.05
C ALA A 16 -0.44 11.89 -1.26
N ILE A 17 -0.17 10.79 -0.55
CA ILE A 17 -1.00 9.59 -0.63
C ILE A 17 -2.42 9.87 -0.12
N ARG A 18 -2.55 10.58 1.00
CA ARG A 18 -3.85 11.00 1.52
C ARG A 18 -4.57 11.96 0.57
N ALA A 19 -3.83 12.84 -0.08
CA ALA A 19 -4.41 13.79 -1.03
C ALA A 19 -5.02 13.08 -2.26
N ILE A 20 -4.49 11.93 -2.65
CA ILE A 20 -5.06 11.11 -3.72
C ILE A 20 -6.35 10.42 -3.26
N GLY A 21 -6.47 10.11 -1.96
CA GLY A 21 -7.72 9.61 -1.41
C GLY A 21 -7.62 8.45 -0.42
N ALA A 22 -6.41 7.99 -0.10
CA ALA A 22 -6.26 6.93 0.90
C ALA A 22 -6.39 7.51 2.31
N THR A 23 -7.27 6.94 3.12
CA THR A 23 -7.42 7.32 4.52
C THR A 23 -6.46 6.57 5.43
N SER A 24 -6.06 5.37 5.03
CA SER A 24 -5.06 4.55 5.71
C SER A 24 -4.27 3.76 4.69
N LEU A 25 -3.02 3.42 5.03
CA LEU A 25 -2.13 2.65 4.17
C LEU A 25 -1.44 1.57 4.98
N TYR A 26 -1.41 0.36 4.44
CA TYR A 26 -0.82 -0.81 5.08
C TYR A 26 0.13 -1.52 4.12
N LEU A 27 1.25 -1.97 4.66
CA LEU A 27 2.24 -2.78 3.94
C LEU A 27 2.06 -4.25 4.32
N PHE A 28 2.03 -5.13 3.33
CA PHE A 28 1.94 -6.56 3.57
C PHE A 28 2.87 -7.34 2.63
N GLY A 29 2.77 -8.66 2.66
CA GLY A 29 3.58 -9.50 1.80
C GLY A 29 5.04 -9.63 2.23
N SER A 30 5.93 -9.92 1.29
CA SER A 30 7.33 -10.22 1.58
C SER A 30 8.08 -9.05 2.20
N THR A 31 7.81 -7.82 1.76
CA THR A 31 8.47 -6.64 2.33
C THR A 31 8.09 -6.41 3.79
N ALA A 32 6.82 -6.62 4.14
CA ALA A 32 6.36 -6.49 5.53
C ALA A 32 7.02 -7.53 6.44
N ARG A 33 7.31 -8.72 5.90
CA ARG A 33 8.03 -9.77 6.63
C ARG A 33 9.55 -9.61 6.59
N ASP A 34 10.04 -8.57 5.90
CA ASP A 34 11.46 -8.32 5.64
C ASP A 34 12.16 -9.48 4.91
N GLU A 35 11.43 -10.14 4.03
CA GLU A 35 11.88 -11.29 3.23
C GLU A 35 11.97 -10.96 1.74
N ALA A 36 11.76 -9.69 1.36
CA ALA A 36 11.75 -9.28 -0.03
C ALA A 36 13.15 -9.32 -0.63
N GLY A 37 13.24 -9.90 -1.83
CA GLY A 37 14.41 -9.77 -2.70
C GLY A 37 14.38 -8.45 -3.47
N GLU A 38 15.45 -8.18 -4.24
CA GLU A 38 15.56 -6.95 -5.03
C GLU A 38 14.46 -6.83 -6.09
N ALA A 39 13.96 -7.95 -6.60
CA ALA A 39 12.94 -7.98 -7.64
C ALA A 39 11.51 -8.10 -7.08
N SER A 40 11.33 -8.13 -5.76
CA SER A 40 10.00 -8.27 -5.15
C SER A 40 9.21 -6.98 -5.28
N ASP A 41 7.93 -7.10 -5.63
CA ASP A 41 7.00 -5.98 -5.64
C ASP A 41 6.65 -5.54 -4.23
N LEU A 42 6.22 -4.31 -4.09
CA LEU A 42 5.75 -3.75 -2.84
C LEU A 42 4.23 -3.95 -2.76
N ASP A 43 3.76 -4.76 -1.81
CA ASP A 43 2.34 -5.06 -1.66
C ASP A 43 1.70 -4.15 -0.62
N LEU A 44 0.67 -3.42 -1.03
CA LEU A 44 0.00 -2.43 -0.20
C LEU A 44 -1.52 -2.57 -0.29
N PHE A 45 -2.20 -2.31 0.81
CA PHE A 45 -3.64 -2.07 0.74
C PHE A 45 -4.01 -0.79 1.47
N ILE A 46 -5.11 -0.21 1.06
CA ILE A 46 -5.60 1.06 1.60
C ILE A 46 -7.03 0.94 2.10
N ASP A 47 -7.39 1.88 2.98
CA ASP A 47 -8.77 2.24 3.23
C ASP A 47 -9.05 3.58 2.55
N TYR A 48 -10.28 3.83 2.17
CA TYR A 48 -10.72 5.06 1.53
C TYR A 48 -12.13 5.42 2.01
N ASP A 49 -12.52 6.66 1.80
CA ASP A 49 -13.86 7.12 2.15
C ASP A 49 -14.86 6.62 1.10
N GLU A 50 -15.73 5.69 1.47
CA GLU A 50 -16.76 5.12 0.59
C GLU A 50 -17.76 6.16 0.08
N HIS A 51 -17.90 7.27 0.79
CA HIS A 51 -18.78 8.37 0.42
C HIS A 51 -18.06 9.49 -0.34
N GLY A 52 -16.75 9.33 -0.57
CA GLY A 52 -15.94 10.28 -1.31
C GLY A 52 -15.83 9.94 -2.79
N ASP A 53 -14.87 10.56 -3.45
CA ASP A 53 -14.66 10.44 -4.90
C ASP A 53 -13.53 9.45 -5.25
N PHE A 54 -13.32 8.44 -4.42
CA PHE A 54 -12.27 7.45 -4.67
C PHE A 54 -12.81 6.30 -5.52
N TRP A 55 -12.33 6.20 -6.75
CA TRP A 55 -12.73 5.18 -7.72
C TRP A 55 -11.49 4.45 -8.28
N ALA A 56 -11.70 3.57 -9.24
CA ALA A 56 -10.63 2.78 -9.84
C ALA A 56 -9.49 3.65 -10.42
N ILE A 57 -9.81 4.81 -10.99
CA ILE A 57 -8.81 5.73 -11.54
C ILE A 57 -7.89 6.25 -10.44
N GLU A 58 -8.43 6.61 -9.29
CA GLU A 58 -7.64 7.08 -8.15
C GLU A 58 -6.74 5.98 -7.60
N LEU A 59 -7.21 4.73 -7.60
CA LEU A 59 -6.39 3.60 -7.19
C LEU A 59 -5.19 3.40 -8.12
N VAL A 60 -5.40 3.48 -9.44
CA VAL A 60 -4.33 3.40 -10.43
C VAL A 60 -3.35 4.58 -10.27
N ARG A 61 -3.88 5.78 -10.08
CA ARG A 61 -3.06 6.97 -9.85
C ARG A 61 -2.19 6.82 -8.61
N LEU A 62 -2.77 6.28 -7.53
CA LEU A 62 -2.03 6.04 -6.29
C LEU A 62 -0.91 5.03 -6.49
N GLN A 63 -1.21 3.93 -7.17
CA GLN A 63 -0.23 2.90 -7.47
C GLN A 63 0.94 3.47 -8.28
N ASN A 64 0.63 4.26 -9.31
CA ASN A 64 1.65 4.89 -10.15
C ASN A 64 2.48 5.90 -9.34
N TYR A 65 1.83 6.70 -8.51
CA TYR A 65 2.54 7.66 -7.66
C TYR A 65 3.54 6.97 -6.75
N ILE A 66 3.11 5.91 -6.04
CA ILE A 66 3.98 5.19 -5.11
C ILE A 66 5.12 4.49 -5.86
N SER A 67 4.82 3.84 -6.99
CA SER A 67 5.84 3.17 -7.79
C SER A 67 6.92 4.14 -8.26
N ASP A 68 6.53 5.32 -8.70
CA ASP A 68 7.47 6.34 -9.14
C ASP A 68 8.26 6.93 -7.97
N ALA A 69 7.58 7.24 -6.88
CA ALA A 69 8.21 7.86 -5.70
C ALA A 69 9.24 6.95 -5.02
N LEU A 70 8.96 5.65 -4.97
CA LEU A 70 9.84 4.68 -4.33
C LEU A 70 10.77 3.97 -5.32
N ALA A 71 10.62 4.22 -6.62
CA ALA A 71 11.40 3.57 -7.67
C ALA A 71 11.34 2.03 -7.60
N ILE A 72 10.15 1.50 -7.28
CA ILE A 72 9.89 0.07 -7.18
C ILE A 72 8.47 -0.21 -7.66
N GLU A 73 8.24 -1.37 -8.25
CA GLU A 73 6.88 -1.79 -8.62
C GLU A 73 6.03 -1.92 -7.37
N ALA A 74 4.96 -1.15 -7.29
CA ALA A 74 3.99 -1.23 -6.19
C ALA A 74 2.69 -1.82 -6.71
N ASP A 75 2.12 -2.74 -5.93
CA ASP A 75 0.81 -3.32 -6.18
C ASP A 75 -0.12 -2.85 -5.08
N VAL A 76 -1.04 -1.95 -5.41
CA VAL A 76 -1.92 -1.32 -4.45
C VAL A 76 -3.36 -1.79 -4.67
N THR A 77 -3.96 -2.31 -3.63
CA THR A 77 -5.37 -2.70 -3.63
C THR A 77 -6.10 -2.04 -2.46
N THR A 78 -7.40 -2.22 -2.40
CA THR A 78 -8.21 -1.81 -1.25
C THR A 78 -8.33 -2.98 -0.28
N ARG A 79 -8.69 -2.70 0.98
CA ARG A 79 -8.96 -3.76 1.96
C ARG A 79 -10.00 -4.75 1.40
N ASP A 80 -11.06 -4.23 0.81
CA ASP A 80 -12.12 -5.05 0.22
C ASP A 80 -11.67 -5.80 -1.03
N GLY A 81 -10.63 -5.32 -1.68
CA GLY A 81 -10.03 -5.98 -2.86
C GLY A 81 -9.14 -7.16 -2.53
N LEU A 82 -8.78 -7.36 -1.26
CA LEU A 82 -8.03 -8.54 -0.84
C LEU A 82 -8.89 -9.78 -0.99
N HIS A 83 -8.27 -10.89 -1.41
CA HIS A 83 -8.99 -12.15 -1.60
C HIS A 83 -9.65 -12.59 -0.28
N PRO A 84 -10.96 -12.90 -0.27
CA PRO A 84 -11.70 -13.17 0.98
C PRO A 84 -11.09 -14.28 1.86
N LEU A 85 -10.49 -15.28 1.25
CA LEU A 85 -9.93 -16.42 1.99
C LEU A 85 -8.67 -16.08 2.76
N ILE A 86 -7.96 -15.02 2.38
CA ILE A 86 -6.68 -14.63 3.01
C ILE A 86 -6.71 -13.22 3.61
N ARG A 87 -7.83 -12.51 3.47
CA ARG A 87 -7.95 -11.12 3.94
C ARG A 87 -7.62 -10.97 5.42
N ASP A 88 -8.24 -11.79 6.26
CA ASP A 88 -8.05 -11.69 7.72
C ASP A 88 -6.61 -11.94 8.12
N GLU A 89 -5.95 -12.90 7.47
CA GLU A 89 -4.54 -13.18 7.74
C GLU A 89 -3.65 -12.01 7.29
N ILE A 90 -3.90 -11.46 6.11
CA ILE A 90 -3.15 -10.31 5.60
C ILE A 90 -3.31 -9.11 6.54
N VAL A 91 -4.55 -8.78 6.91
CA VAL A 91 -4.84 -7.64 7.79
C VAL A 91 -4.18 -7.81 9.15
N ALA A 92 -4.22 -9.03 9.71
CA ALA A 92 -3.64 -9.29 11.03
C ALA A 92 -2.11 -9.12 11.05
N LYS A 93 -1.44 -9.37 9.93
CA LYS A 93 0.03 -9.34 9.82
C LYS A 93 0.57 -8.07 9.15
N ALA A 94 -0.32 -7.21 8.63
CA ALA A 94 0.10 -6.02 7.91
C ALA A 94 0.73 -4.98 8.84
N GLU A 95 1.69 -4.24 8.31
CA GLU A 95 2.31 -3.09 8.97
C GLU A 95 1.55 -1.83 8.58
N ARG A 96 0.97 -1.15 9.55
CA ARG A 96 0.28 0.12 9.29
C ARG A 96 1.30 1.22 9.06
N ILE A 97 1.17 1.92 7.94
CA ILE A 97 2.02 3.07 7.62
C ILE A 97 1.41 4.35 8.21
N PHE A 98 0.13 4.50 7.98
CA PHE A 98 -0.62 5.59 8.61
C PHE A 98 -2.11 5.29 8.65
#